data_18127d6f8f396d20d042ecaeeb79fce4
#
_entry.id   18127d6f8f396d20d042ecaeeb79fce4
#
_cell.length_a   1.000
_cell.length_b   1.000
_cell.length_c   1.000
_cell.angle_alpha   90.00
_cell.angle_beta   90.00
_cell.angle_gamma   90.00
#
_symmetry.space_group_name_H-M   'P 1'
#
loop_
_entity.id
_entity.type
_entity.pdbx_description
1 polymer ?
#
loop_
_entity_poly.entity_id
_entity_poly.type
_entity_poly.pdbx_seq_one_letter_code
_entity_poly.pdbx_strand_id
1 'polypeptide(L)'
;MNFKSNSPRLAKVAFILLVFLFLSPSLALSEESYKSFLEKARNLDKEEFFEDSVKYWQKTLDANPPPNIILYANLKLANAYSRLGKLDKTAEISRALTESNPGHYDSWFHLANALAALQQYSQALEAFKRTATLKPEEGLGRVGLAFAYFGDRKPDSAIEEFKKAMKIFKAKKNISWYRDCRLAINQIKGFARFPPHFADLWLEKNIKRVQDTYLNAVLDLDNLLN
;
A
#
# COMPACT_ATOMS: atom_id res chain seq x y z
N MET A 1 57.49 43.97 -29.38
CA MET A 1 57.10 43.66 -28.00
C MET A 1 55.92 42.71 -28.02
N ASN A 2 56.21 41.45 -27.63
CA ASN A 2 55.20 40.37 -27.61
C ASN A 2 54.38 40.43 -26.32
N PHE A 3 53.08 40.39 -26.39
CA PHE A 3 52.21 39.96 -25.30
C PHE A 3 51.37 38.78 -25.75
N LYS A 4 51.89 37.57 -25.49
CA LYS A 4 51.09 36.35 -25.38
C LYS A 4 50.74 36.18 -23.89
N SER A 5 49.47 36.05 -23.57
CA SER A 5 49.00 35.19 -22.47
C SER A 5 47.47 35.25 -22.40
N ASN A 6 46.79 34.32 -23.02
CA ASN A 6 45.46 33.96 -22.63
C ASN A 6 45.48 32.47 -22.27
N SER A 7 45.50 32.13 -21.00
CA SER A 7 45.53 30.76 -20.52
C SER A 7 44.18 30.08 -20.71
N PRO A 8 44.09 28.91 -21.33
CA PRO A 8 42.84 28.19 -21.57
C PRO A 8 42.20 27.65 -20.29
N ARG A 9 42.88 27.79 -19.14
CA ARG A 9 42.35 27.29 -17.82
C ARG A 9 41.25 28.19 -17.23
N LEU A 10 41.31 29.48 -17.42
CA LEU A 10 40.28 30.42 -16.92
C LEU A 10 38.95 30.28 -17.65
N ALA A 11 38.98 30.02 -18.97
CA ALA A 11 37.77 29.84 -19.76
C ALA A 11 37.04 28.53 -19.39
N LYS A 12 37.75 27.45 -19.05
CA LYS A 12 37.17 26.16 -18.59
C LYS A 12 36.54 26.27 -17.21
N VAL A 13 37.14 26.99 -16.29
CA VAL A 13 36.59 27.21 -14.91
C VAL A 13 35.33 28.06 -14.96
N ALA A 14 35.31 29.12 -15.81
CA ALA A 14 34.12 29.96 -16.02
C ALA A 14 32.95 29.16 -16.64
N PHE A 15 33.24 28.26 -17.61
CA PHE A 15 32.23 27.39 -18.23
C PHE A 15 31.63 26.37 -17.28
N ILE A 16 32.46 25.76 -16.41
CA ILE A 16 31.99 24.82 -15.39
C ILE A 16 31.15 25.53 -14.32
N LEU A 17 31.56 26.72 -13.87
CA LEU A 17 30.76 27.54 -12.94
C LEU A 17 29.44 28.03 -13.53
N LEU A 18 29.39 28.35 -14.83
CA LEU A 18 28.15 28.75 -15.53
C LEU A 18 27.19 27.57 -15.71
N VAL A 19 27.69 26.35 -15.94
CA VAL A 19 26.86 25.14 -16.02
C VAL A 19 26.26 24.78 -14.66
N PHE A 20 27.00 24.95 -13.56
CA PHE A 20 26.46 24.75 -12.19
C PHE A 20 25.45 25.81 -11.76
N LEU A 21 25.54 27.06 -12.26
CA LEU A 21 24.58 28.12 -11.96
C LEU A 21 23.25 27.97 -12.71
N PHE A 22 23.23 27.24 -13.84
CA PHE A 22 22.00 26.99 -14.60
C PHE A 22 21.26 25.69 -14.22
N LEU A 23 21.90 24.78 -13.48
CA LEU A 23 21.28 23.52 -13.03
C LEU A 23 20.57 23.63 -11.67
N SER A 24 20.83 24.66 -10.88
CA SER A 24 20.31 24.78 -9.52
C SER A 24 18.87 25.32 -9.37
N PRO A 25 18.34 26.24 -10.19
CA PRO A 25 17.01 26.77 -9.95
C PRO A 25 15.88 25.79 -10.34
N SER A 26 16.09 24.93 -11.34
CA SER A 26 15.05 23.98 -11.77
C SER A 26 14.86 22.81 -10.79
N LEU A 27 15.94 22.34 -10.16
CA LEU A 27 15.85 21.32 -9.11
C LEU A 27 15.20 21.86 -7.82
N ALA A 28 15.56 23.07 -7.41
CA ALA A 28 14.97 23.72 -6.25
C ALA A 28 13.47 24.00 -6.42
N LEU A 29 13.05 24.46 -7.61
CA LEU A 29 11.64 24.68 -7.94
C LEU A 29 10.84 23.37 -7.99
N SER A 30 11.42 22.27 -8.45
CA SER A 30 10.77 20.96 -8.47
C SER A 30 10.63 20.38 -7.06
N GLU A 31 11.64 20.59 -6.21
CA GLU A 31 11.63 20.11 -4.82
C GLU A 31 10.59 20.86 -3.96
N GLU A 32 10.50 22.17 -4.09
CA GLU A 32 9.49 22.97 -3.41
C GLU A 32 8.07 22.63 -3.91
N SER A 33 7.92 22.32 -5.19
CA SER A 33 6.66 21.94 -5.82
C SER A 33 6.09 20.63 -5.25
N TYR A 34 6.86 19.52 -5.23
CA TYR A 34 6.33 18.25 -4.73
C TYR A 34 6.06 18.28 -3.22
N LYS A 35 6.88 19.01 -2.43
CA LYS A 35 6.67 19.14 -0.97
C LYS A 35 5.35 19.85 -0.65
N SER A 36 5.03 20.90 -1.39
CA SER A 36 3.76 21.62 -1.25
C SER A 36 2.56 20.73 -1.59
N PHE A 37 2.63 19.97 -2.70
CA PHE A 37 1.57 19.04 -3.08
C PHE A 37 1.43 17.87 -2.09
N LEU A 38 2.56 17.32 -1.62
CA LEU A 38 2.62 16.27 -0.60
C LEU A 38 1.91 16.70 0.69
N GLU A 39 2.23 17.91 1.20
CA GLU A 39 1.62 18.44 2.41
C GLU A 39 0.10 18.64 2.23
N LYS A 40 -0.30 19.21 1.11
CA LYS A 40 -1.72 19.40 0.79
C LYS A 40 -2.47 18.07 0.69
N ALA A 41 -1.88 17.07 0.04
CA ALA A 41 -2.47 15.73 -0.05
C ALA A 41 -2.62 15.07 1.33
N ARG A 42 -1.59 15.16 2.19
CA ARG A 42 -1.63 14.65 3.57
C ARG A 42 -2.72 15.30 4.42
N ASN A 43 -2.90 16.61 4.30
CA ASN A 43 -3.93 17.33 5.03
C ASN A 43 -5.33 16.90 4.58
N LEU A 44 -5.56 16.78 3.27
CA LEU A 44 -6.82 16.28 2.72
C LEU A 44 -7.12 14.83 3.13
N ASP A 45 -6.10 13.96 3.21
CA ASP A 45 -6.26 12.60 3.72
C ASP A 45 -6.70 12.59 5.20
N LYS A 46 -6.13 13.48 6.03
CA LYS A 46 -6.49 13.60 7.46
C LYS A 46 -7.93 14.07 7.64
N GLU A 47 -8.39 14.92 6.74
CA GLU A 47 -9.75 15.46 6.70
C GLU A 47 -10.74 14.52 5.98
N GLU A 48 -10.27 13.35 5.51
CA GLU A 48 -11.00 12.33 4.74
C GLU A 48 -11.58 12.84 3.40
N PHE A 49 -11.02 13.92 2.83
CA PHE A 49 -11.36 14.43 1.50
C PHE A 49 -10.61 13.65 0.41
N PHE A 50 -10.93 12.36 0.26
CA PHE A 50 -10.15 11.44 -0.58
C PHE A 50 -10.20 11.77 -2.07
N GLU A 51 -11.32 12.29 -2.62
CA GLU A 51 -11.41 12.74 -4.01
C GLU A 51 -10.40 13.84 -4.34
N ASP A 52 -10.23 14.77 -3.41
CA ASP A 52 -9.29 15.87 -3.59
C ASP A 52 -7.87 15.44 -3.27
N SER A 53 -7.67 14.58 -2.26
CA SER A 53 -6.33 14.07 -1.93
C SER A 53 -5.71 13.30 -3.10
N VAL A 54 -6.50 12.50 -3.83
CA VAL A 54 -6.06 11.80 -5.06
C VAL A 54 -5.43 12.77 -6.07
N LYS A 55 -6.03 13.94 -6.30
CA LYS A 55 -5.49 14.95 -7.25
C LYS A 55 -4.13 15.47 -6.80
N TYR A 56 -3.95 15.67 -5.50
CA TYR A 56 -2.68 16.19 -4.96
C TYR A 56 -1.62 15.10 -4.83
N TRP A 57 -2.00 13.85 -4.55
CA TRP A 57 -1.08 12.71 -4.64
C TRP A 57 -0.54 12.55 -6.07
N GLN A 58 -1.41 12.68 -7.09
CA GLN A 58 -0.98 12.62 -8.49
C GLN A 58 -0.03 13.78 -8.83
N LYS A 59 -0.34 15.02 -8.43
CA LYS A 59 0.56 16.17 -8.62
C LYS A 59 1.92 15.98 -7.93
N THR A 60 1.92 15.34 -6.76
CA THR A 60 3.16 14.98 -6.04
C THR A 60 4.02 14.06 -6.90
N LEU A 61 3.43 13.02 -7.51
CA LEU A 61 4.13 12.08 -8.39
C LEU A 61 4.60 12.74 -9.69
N ASP A 62 3.77 13.58 -10.30
CA ASP A 62 4.08 14.30 -11.56
C ASP A 62 5.25 15.27 -11.39
N ALA A 63 5.52 15.73 -10.17
CA ALA A 63 6.65 16.60 -9.85
C ALA A 63 7.99 15.84 -9.68
N ASN A 64 8.07 14.55 -10.05
CA ASN A 64 9.27 13.71 -9.98
C ASN A 64 9.99 13.76 -8.62
N PRO A 65 9.33 13.38 -7.52
CA PRO A 65 9.93 13.38 -6.20
C PRO A 65 10.95 12.25 -6.04
N PRO A 66 11.73 12.23 -4.94
CA PRO A 66 12.66 11.13 -4.62
C PRO A 66 11.95 9.77 -4.51
N PRO A 67 12.68 8.63 -4.70
CA PRO A 67 12.09 7.28 -4.74
C PRO A 67 11.27 6.89 -3.51
N ASN A 68 11.69 7.30 -2.30
CA ASN A 68 10.93 7.05 -1.07
C ASN A 68 9.58 7.80 -1.07
N ILE A 69 9.54 9.02 -1.60
CA ILE A 69 8.31 9.80 -1.75
C ILE A 69 7.41 9.20 -2.85
N ILE A 70 7.99 8.66 -3.94
CA ILE A 70 7.23 7.93 -4.96
C ILE A 70 6.52 6.73 -4.34
N LEU A 71 7.23 5.93 -3.55
CA LEU A 71 6.64 4.78 -2.85
C LEU A 71 5.53 5.23 -1.89
N TYR A 72 5.82 6.22 -1.05
CA TYR A 72 4.87 6.79 -0.10
C TYR A 72 3.60 7.32 -0.79
N ALA A 73 3.76 8.16 -1.81
CA ALA A 73 2.65 8.78 -2.53
C ALA A 73 1.77 7.74 -3.25
N ASN A 74 2.36 6.72 -3.87
CA ASN A 74 1.61 5.64 -4.50
C ASN A 74 0.84 4.79 -3.48
N LEU A 75 1.40 4.50 -2.30
CA LEU A 75 0.69 3.78 -1.23
C LEU A 75 -0.48 4.62 -0.69
N LYS A 76 -0.28 5.92 -0.52
CA LYS A 76 -1.35 6.85 -0.11
C LYS A 76 -2.43 6.98 -1.18
N LEU A 77 -2.04 7.04 -2.46
CA LEU A 77 -2.96 7.07 -3.59
C LEU A 77 -3.79 5.77 -3.67
N ALA A 78 -3.15 4.61 -3.49
CA ALA A 78 -3.84 3.32 -3.40
C ALA A 78 -4.83 3.28 -2.22
N ASN A 79 -4.43 3.83 -1.05
CA ASN A 79 -5.31 3.96 0.10
C ASN A 79 -6.53 4.85 -0.21
N ALA A 80 -6.31 6.04 -0.76
CA ALA A 80 -7.39 6.96 -1.12
C ALA A 80 -8.37 6.33 -2.11
N TYR A 81 -7.89 5.65 -3.17
CA TYR A 81 -8.75 4.91 -4.09
C TYR A 81 -9.52 3.78 -3.41
N SER A 82 -8.89 3.09 -2.45
CA SER A 82 -9.53 2.05 -1.65
C SER A 82 -10.69 2.60 -0.81
N ARG A 83 -10.48 3.77 -0.16
CA ARG A 83 -11.54 4.49 0.59
C ARG A 83 -12.70 4.94 -0.31
N LEU A 84 -12.40 5.31 -1.54
CA LEU A 84 -13.39 5.67 -2.56
C LEU A 84 -14.09 4.47 -3.21
N GLY A 85 -13.75 3.24 -2.86
CA GLY A 85 -14.27 2.02 -3.47
C GLY A 85 -13.77 1.78 -4.91
N LYS A 86 -12.76 2.51 -5.38
CA LYS A 86 -12.15 2.36 -6.71
C LYS A 86 -11.11 1.24 -6.70
N LEU A 87 -11.58 0.00 -6.46
CA LEU A 87 -10.73 -1.16 -6.18
C LEU A 87 -9.83 -1.54 -7.36
N ASP A 88 -10.29 -1.37 -8.61
CA ASP A 88 -9.46 -1.63 -9.79
C ASP A 88 -8.23 -0.71 -9.82
N LYS A 89 -8.40 0.58 -9.49
CA LYS A 89 -7.29 1.53 -9.39
C LYS A 89 -6.34 1.16 -8.25
N THR A 90 -6.88 0.74 -7.11
CA THR A 90 -6.06 0.24 -5.99
C THR A 90 -5.24 -0.97 -6.42
N ALA A 91 -5.83 -1.94 -7.12
CA ALA A 91 -5.14 -3.14 -7.61
C ALA A 91 -4.06 -2.80 -8.64
N GLU A 92 -4.35 -1.90 -9.58
CA GLU A 92 -3.41 -1.43 -10.61
C GLU A 92 -2.14 -0.83 -9.98
N ILE A 93 -2.30 0.17 -9.10
CA ILE A 93 -1.19 0.84 -8.44
C ILE A 93 -0.42 -0.13 -7.55
N SER A 94 -1.12 -0.94 -6.76
CA SER A 94 -0.48 -1.88 -5.86
C SER A 94 0.30 -2.97 -6.60
N ARG A 95 -0.17 -3.42 -7.77
CA ARG A 95 0.55 -4.37 -8.63
C ARG A 95 1.87 -3.77 -9.10
N ALA A 96 1.86 -2.56 -9.64
CA ALA A 96 3.08 -1.86 -10.05
C ALA A 96 4.07 -1.69 -8.87
N LEU A 97 3.55 -1.41 -7.67
CA LEU A 97 4.37 -1.33 -6.46
C LEU A 97 4.97 -2.68 -6.06
N THR A 98 4.26 -3.80 -6.22
CA THR A 98 4.80 -5.13 -5.90
C THR A 98 5.86 -5.59 -6.90
N GLU A 99 5.77 -5.15 -8.14
CA GLU A 99 6.78 -5.40 -9.18
C GLU A 99 8.07 -4.61 -8.91
N SER A 100 7.94 -3.33 -8.58
CA SER A 100 9.10 -2.45 -8.29
C SER A 100 9.70 -2.69 -6.90
N ASN A 101 8.90 -3.13 -5.93
CA ASN A 101 9.30 -3.34 -4.53
C ASN A 101 8.80 -4.69 -4.00
N PRO A 102 9.33 -5.84 -4.47
CA PRO A 102 8.78 -7.17 -4.16
C PRO A 102 8.93 -7.57 -2.69
N GLY A 103 9.78 -6.89 -1.92
CA GLY A 103 9.95 -7.05 -0.47
C GLY A 103 9.03 -6.16 0.38
N HIS A 104 8.24 -5.28 -0.24
CA HIS A 104 7.45 -4.32 0.52
C HIS A 104 6.08 -4.90 0.92
N TYR A 105 5.89 -5.13 2.23
CA TYR A 105 4.70 -5.77 2.80
C TYR A 105 3.40 -5.03 2.45
N ASP A 106 3.39 -3.70 2.60
CA ASP A 106 2.16 -2.91 2.46
C ASP A 106 1.67 -2.88 1.02
N SER A 107 2.57 -2.92 0.03
CA SER A 107 2.22 -3.05 -1.38
C SER A 107 1.48 -4.37 -1.65
N TRP A 108 1.98 -5.48 -1.12
CA TRP A 108 1.31 -6.79 -1.24
C TRP A 108 -0.02 -6.82 -0.50
N PHE A 109 -0.10 -6.19 0.68
CA PHE A 109 -1.33 -6.18 1.45
C PHE A 109 -2.44 -5.39 0.74
N HIS A 110 -2.13 -4.20 0.19
CA HIS A 110 -3.08 -3.43 -0.63
C HIS A 110 -3.56 -4.22 -1.85
N LEU A 111 -2.62 -4.85 -2.59
CA LEU A 111 -2.96 -5.67 -3.74
C LEU A 111 -3.89 -6.82 -3.35
N ALA A 112 -3.54 -7.56 -2.30
CA ALA A 112 -4.30 -8.71 -1.83
C ALA A 112 -5.74 -8.34 -1.42
N ASN A 113 -5.91 -7.24 -0.68
CA ASN A 113 -7.23 -6.77 -0.27
C ASN A 113 -8.07 -6.30 -1.46
N ALA A 114 -7.48 -5.52 -2.38
CA ALA A 114 -8.19 -5.06 -3.57
C ALA A 114 -8.67 -6.24 -4.43
N LEU A 115 -7.80 -7.23 -4.68
CA LEU A 115 -8.15 -8.43 -5.41
C LEU A 115 -9.24 -9.26 -4.71
N ALA A 116 -9.16 -9.40 -3.37
CA ALA A 116 -10.18 -10.11 -2.61
C ALA A 116 -11.54 -9.40 -2.66
N ALA A 117 -11.56 -8.07 -2.56
CA ALA A 117 -12.77 -7.26 -2.66
C ALA A 117 -13.36 -7.28 -4.09
N LEU A 118 -12.53 -7.41 -5.12
CA LEU A 118 -12.94 -7.66 -6.52
C LEU A 118 -13.33 -9.13 -6.77
N GLN A 119 -13.37 -9.97 -5.73
CA GLN A 119 -13.66 -11.41 -5.80
C GLN A 119 -12.68 -12.21 -6.69
N GLN A 120 -11.51 -11.66 -6.98
CA GLN A 120 -10.42 -12.33 -7.70
C GLN A 120 -9.58 -13.18 -6.72
N TYR A 121 -10.25 -14.16 -6.08
CA TYR A 121 -9.73 -14.88 -4.93
C TYR A 121 -8.44 -15.65 -5.22
N SER A 122 -8.33 -16.29 -6.39
CA SER A 122 -7.10 -17.02 -6.74
C SER A 122 -5.87 -16.11 -6.82
N GLN A 123 -6.02 -14.88 -7.35
CA GLN A 123 -4.93 -13.89 -7.38
C GLN A 123 -4.68 -13.31 -5.98
N ALA A 124 -5.75 -13.06 -5.21
CA ALA A 124 -5.64 -12.58 -3.82
C ALA A 124 -4.88 -13.57 -2.94
N LEU A 125 -5.05 -14.89 -3.14
CA LEU A 125 -4.31 -15.93 -2.44
C LEU A 125 -2.79 -15.78 -2.60
N GLU A 126 -2.31 -15.57 -3.82
CA GLU A 126 -0.87 -15.40 -4.08
C GLU A 126 -0.33 -14.14 -3.39
N ALA A 127 -1.06 -13.03 -3.47
CA ALA A 127 -0.66 -11.80 -2.82
C ALA A 127 -0.68 -11.91 -1.27
N PHE A 128 -1.72 -12.53 -0.67
CA PHE A 128 -1.75 -12.76 0.77
C PHE A 128 -0.70 -13.77 1.26
N LYS A 129 -0.34 -14.77 0.48
CA LYS A 129 0.79 -15.65 0.80
C LYS A 129 2.09 -14.86 0.90
N ARG A 130 2.30 -13.89 0.01
CA ARG A 130 3.47 -12.99 0.09
C ARG A 130 3.44 -12.16 1.35
N THR A 131 2.30 -11.59 1.77
CA THR A 131 2.20 -10.86 3.04
C THR A 131 2.54 -11.76 4.23
N ALA A 132 2.01 -12.99 4.27
CA ALA A 132 2.27 -13.95 5.33
C ALA A 132 3.75 -14.42 5.39
N THR A 133 4.48 -14.33 4.28
CA THR A 133 5.92 -14.64 4.20
C THR A 133 6.76 -13.44 4.63
N LEU A 134 6.39 -12.22 4.21
CA LEU A 134 7.15 -11.00 4.49
C LEU A 134 7.05 -10.58 5.97
N LYS A 135 5.87 -10.73 6.59
CA LYS A 135 5.66 -10.46 8.03
C LYS A 135 4.89 -11.62 8.66
N PRO A 136 5.56 -12.75 8.97
CA PRO A 136 4.91 -13.95 9.51
C PRO A 136 4.26 -13.73 10.89
N GLU A 137 4.71 -12.71 11.62
CA GLU A 137 4.15 -12.30 12.92
C GLU A 137 2.90 -11.40 12.77
N GLU A 138 2.54 -10.98 11.55
CA GLU A 138 1.34 -10.20 11.30
C GLU A 138 0.11 -11.09 11.05
N GLY A 139 -0.76 -11.16 12.07
CA GLY A 139 -1.96 -12.01 12.04
C GLY A 139 -2.97 -11.57 10.96
N LEU A 140 -3.04 -10.29 10.63
CA LEU A 140 -4.06 -9.75 9.73
C LEU A 140 -3.87 -10.24 8.28
N GLY A 141 -2.61 -10.37 7.82
CA GLY A 141 -2.31 -10.96 6.51
C GLY A 141 -2.79 -12.41 6.40
N ARG A 142 -2.68 -13.20 7.50
CA ARG A 142 -3.23 -14.56 7.54
C ARG A 142 -4.76 -14.60 7.60
N VAL A 143 -5.39 -13.63 8.24
CA VAL A 143 -6.85 -13.49 8.22
C VAL A 143 -7.34 -13.22 6.80
N GLY A 144 -6.68 -12.30 6.08
CA GLY A 144 -6.97 -12.04 4.67
C GLY A 144 -6.79 -13.29 3.80
N LEU A 145 -5.67 -14.03 4.03
CA LEU A 145 -5.41 -15.30 3.35
C LEU A 145 -6.52 -16.34 3.61
N ALA A 146 -7.00 -16.43 4.86
CA ALA A 146 -8.08 -17.33 5.22
C ALA A 146 -9.38 -16.96 4.49
N PHE A 147 -9.75 -15.69 4.46
CA PHE A 147 -10.93 -15.25 3.71
C PHE A 147 -10.78 -15.48 2.19
N ALA A 148 -9.59 -15.26 1.63
CA ALA A 148 -9.34 -15.56 0.22
C ALA A 148 -9.45 -17.06 -0.09
N TYR A 149 -8.96 -17.95 0.80
CA TYR A 149 -9.20 -19.39 0.67
C TYR A 149 -10.69 -19.75 0.73
N PHE A 150 -11.44 -19.13 1.63
CA PHE A 150 -12.88 -19.37 1.72
C PHE A 150 -13.61 -18.92 0.45
N GLY A 151 -13.27 -17.75 -0.09
CA GLY A 151 -13.79 -17.25 -1.36
C GLY A 151 -13.45 -18.16 -2.56
N ASP A 152 -12.24 -18.74 -2.55
CA ASP A 152 -11.77 -19.72 -3.54
C ASP A 152 -12.32 -21.15 -3.30
N ARG A 153 -13.38 -21.28 -2.48
CA ARG A 153 -14.07 -22.52 -2.16
C ARG A 153 -13.18 -23.60 -1.49
N LYS A 154 -12.20 -23.18 -0.69
CA LYS A 154 -11.27 -24.03 0.07
C LYS A 154 -11.44 -23.83 1.59
N PRO A 155 -12.59 -24.24 2.17
CA PRO A 155 -12.91 -23.95 3.58
C PRO A 155 -11.94 -24.55 4.57
N ASP A 156 -11.40 -25.74 4.32
CA ASP A 156 -10.45 -26.38 5.22
C ASP A 156 -9.13 -25.58 5.30
N SER A 157 -8.62 -25.12 4.16
CA SER A 157 -7.44 -24.23 4.11
C SER A 157 -7.70 -22.91 4.83
N ALA A 158 -8.89 -22.33 4.68
CA ALA A 158 -9.31 -21.15 5.41
C ALA A 158 -9.27 -21.36 6.92
N ILE A 159 -9.81 -22.47 7.41
CA ILE A 159 -9.79 -22.83 8.83
C ILE A 159 -8.37 -22.96 9.36
N GLU A 160 -7.46 -23.57 8.59
CA GLU A 160 -6.06 -23.70 9.01
C GLU A 160 -5.35 -22.34 9.10
N GLU A 161 -5.57 -21.42 8.16
CA GLU A 161 -4.98 -20.08 8.25
C GLU A 161 -5.58 -19.26 9.40
N PHE A 162 -6.88 -19.38 9.69
CA PHE A 162 -7.47 -18.78 10.89
C PHE A 162 -6.84 -19.32 12.18
N LYS A 163 -6.58 -20.63 12.29
CA LYS A 163 -5.90 -21.20 13.45
C LYS A 163 -4.48 -20.63 13.62
N LYS A 164 -3.73 -20.42 12.51
CA LYS A 164 -2.41 -19.79 12.55
C LYS A 164 -2.52 -18.33 13.01
N ALA A 165 -3.48 -17.56 12.47
CA ALA A 165 -3.75 -16.19 12.89
C ALA A 165 -4.10 -16.11 14.39
N MET A 166 -4.95 -17.02 14.90
CA MET A 166 -5.28 -17.10 16.33
C MET A 166 -4.05 -17.26 17.23
N LYS A 167 -3.07 -18.08 16.83
CA LYS A 167 -1.82 -18.23 17.60
C LYS A 167 -1.07 -16.90 17.69
N ILE A 168 -0.98 -16.16 16.58
CA ILE A 168 -0.33 -14.86 16.53
C ILE A 168 -1.06 -13.85 17.42
N PHE A 169 -2.38 -13.73 17.28
CA PHE A 169 -3.17 -12.78 18.06
C PHE A 169 -3.15 -13.10 19.56
N LYS A 170 -3.13 -14.41 19.93
CA LYS A 170 -2.95 -14.82 21.32
C LYS A 170 -1.60 -14.37 21.88
N ALA A 171 -0.52 -14.56 21.14
CA ALA A 171 0.82 -14.12 21.53
C ALA A 171 0.92 -12.59 21.66
N LYS A 172 0.28 -11.86 20.76
CA LYS A 172 0.19 -10.37 20.79
C LYS A 172 -0.86 -9.84 21.78
N LYS A 173 -1.56 -10.69 22.52
CA LYS A 173 -2.68 -10.34 23.43
C LYS A 173 -3.81 -9.57 22.74
N ASN A 174 -3.98 -9.72 21.44
CA ASN A 174 -5.09 -9.15 20.68
C ASN A 174 -6.32 -10.07 20.79
N ILE A 175 -7.06 -9.91 21.89
CA ILE A 175 -8.21 -10.76 22.22
C ILE A 175 -9.35 -10.58 21.22
N SER A 176 -9.53 -9.37 20.65
CA SER A 176 -10.57 -9.11 19.68
C SER A 176 -10.39 -10.00 18.43
N TRP A 177 -9.26 -9.88 17.74
CA TRP A 177 -9.00 -10.67 16.54
C TRP A 177 -8.86 -12.18 16.83
N TYR A 178 -8.36 -12.57 18.02
CA TYR A 178 -8.38 -13.96 18.45
C TYR A 178 -9.80 -14.54 18.47
N ARG A 179 -10.73 -13.80 19.13
CA ARG A 179 -12.15 -14.18 19.20
C ARG A 179 -12.81 -14.22 17.83
N ASP A 180 -12.51 -13.23 16.99
CA ASP A 180 -13.10 -13.10 15.66
C ASP A 180 -12.68 -14.24 14.73
N CYS A 181 -11.41 -14.64 14.76
CA CYS A 181 -10.94 -15.85 14.05
C CYS A 181 -11.67 -17.11 14.51
N ARG A 182 -11.90 -17.27 15.82
CA ARG A 182 -12.65 -18.42 16.37
C ARG A 182 -14.09 -18.42 15.88
N LEU A 183 -14.73 -17.25 15.85
CA LEU A 183 -16.09 -17.10 15.33
C LEU A 183 -16.15 -17.41 13.84
N ALA A 184 -15.18 -16.91 13.05
CA ALA A 184 -15.11 -17.18 11.62
C ALA A 184 -14.99 -18.68 11.32
N ILE A 185 -14.15 -19.42 12.06
CA ILE A 185 -14.05 -20.88 11.94
C ILE A 185 -15.41 -21.57 12.17
N ASN A 186 -16.15 -21.15 13.21
CA ASN A 186 -17.46 -21.72 13.50
C ASN A 186 -18.50 -21.40 12.42
N GLN A 187 -18.47 -20.17 11.89
CA GLN A 187 -19.36 -19.74 10.81
C GLN A 187 -19.09 -20.53 9.52
N ILE A 188 -17.81 -20.68 9.12
CA ILE A 188 -17.42 -21.46 7.94
C ILE A 188 -17.97 -22.89 8.03
N LYS A 189 -17.83 -23.55 9.18
CA LYS A 189 -18.38 -24.89 9.42
C LYS A 189 -19.92 -24.94 9.35
N GLY A 190 -20.58 -23.83 9.66
CA GLY A 190 -22.04 -23.71 9.66
C GLY A 190 -22.65 -23.41 8.28
N PHE A 191 -21.89 -22.81 7.34
CA PHE A 191 -22.44 -22.30 6.09
C PHE A 191 -23.02 -23.36 5.17
N ALA A 192 -22.61 -24.61 5.27
CA ALA A 192 -23.24 -25.72 4.51
C ALA A 192 -24.76 -25.86 4.78
N ARG A 193 -25.27 -25.26 5.87
CA ARG A 193 -26.69 -25.30 6.29
C ARG A 193 -27.50 -24.09 5.78
N PHE A 194 -26.87 -23.14 5.12
CA PHE A 194 -27.47 -21.90 4.67
C PHE A 194 -27.35 -21.73 3.15
N PRO A 195 -28.25 -20.94 2.51
CA PRO A 195 -28.09 -20.59 1.11
C PRO A 195 -26.74 -19.92 0.83
N PRO A 196 -26.08 -20.22 -0.31
CA PRO A 196 -24.72 -19.74 -0.61
C PRO A 196 -24.53 -18.22 -0.49
N HIS A 197 -25.52 -17.43 -0.85
CA HIS A 197 -25.44 -15.97 -0.80
C HIS A 197 -25.19 -15.40 0.62
N PHE A 198 -25.58 -16.10 1.69
CA PHE A 198 -25.26 -15.68 3.06
C PHE A 198 -23.76 -15.76 3.31
N ALA A 199 -23.09 -16.79 2.80
CA ALA A 199 -21.65 -16.95 2.91
C ALA A 199 -20.91 -15.85 2.12
N ASP A 200 -21.43 -15.50 0.95
CA ASP A 200 -20.82 -14.47 0.09
C ASP A 200 -20.96 -13.07 0.72
N LEU A 201 -22.12 -12.69 1.25
CA LEU A 201 -22.32 -11.43 1.97
C LEU A 201 -21.46 -11.35 3.25
N TRP A 202 -21.36 -12.45 3.99
CA TRP A 202 -20.50 -12.52 5.16
C TRP A 202 -19.02 -12.35 4.78
N LEU A 203 -18.59 -12.97 3.68
CA LEU A 203 -17.21 -12.88 3.20
C LEU A 203 -16.87 -11.44 2.79
N GLU A 204 -17.72 -10.79 1.99
CA GLU A 204 -17.56 -9.40 1.56
C GLU A 204 -17.38 -8.46 2.76
N LYS A 205 -18.28 -8.54 3.74
CA LYS A 205 -18.21 -7.75 4.97
C LYS A 205 -16.90 -7.96 5.73
N ASN A 206 -16.42 -9.19 5.80
CA ASN A 206 -15.21 -9.50 6.54
C ASN A 206 -13.92 -9.10 5.78
N ILE A 207 -13.89 -9.21 4.45
CA ILE A 207 -12.81 -8.69 3.62
C ILE A 207 -12.69 -7.18 3.81
N LYS A 208 -13.82 -6.45 3.74
CA LYS A 208 -13.84 -5.02 4.02
C LYS A 208 -13.31 -4.71 5.43
N ARG A 209 -13.70 -5.48 6.43
CA ARG A 209 -13.23 -5.29 7.81
C ARG A 209 -11.72 -5.51 7.96
N VAL A 210 -11.14 -6.50 7.27
CA VAL A 210 -9.68 -6.71 7.23
C VAL A 210 -8.99 -5.48 6.66
N GLN A 211 -9.49 -4.95 5.55
CA GLN A 211 -8.99 -3.75 4.91
C GLN A 211 -9.08 -2.52 5.84
N ASP A 212 -10.26 -2.26 6.41
CA ASP A 212 -10.46 -1.11 7.30
C ASP A 212 -9.56 -1.19 8.54
N THR A 213 -9.39 -2.39 9.12
CA THR A 213 -8.48 -2.60 10.25
C THR A 213 -7.03 -2.32 9.86
N TYR A 214 -6.61 -2.81 8.69
CA TYR A 214 -5.26 -2.56 8.20
C TYR A 214 -5.00 -1.07 8.00
N LEU A 215 -5.88 -0.38 7.29
CA LEU A 215 -5.73 1.04 6.97
C LEU A 215 -5.75 1.94 8.22
N ASN A 216 -6.48 1.56 9.26
CA ASN A 216 -6.68 2.40 10.45
C ASN A 216 -5.71 2.09 11.60
N ALA A 217 -5.19 0.86 11.69
CA ALA A 217 -4.48 0.40 12.86
C ALA A 217 -3.12 -0.27 12.60
N VAL A 218 -2.83 -0.64 11.35
CA VAL A 218 -1.60 -1.38 11.01
C VAL A 218 -0.71 -0.59 10.07
N LEU A 219 -1.30 0.10 9.09
CA LEU A 219 -0.55 0.84 8.09
C LEU A 219 0.10 2.07 8.72
N ASP A 220 1.43 2.03 8.81
CA ASP A 220 2.27 3.17 9.19
C ASP A 220 3.23 3.47 8.04
N LEU A 221 2.98 4.56 7.33
CA LEU A 221 3.77 5.00 6.19
C LEU A 221 4.70 6.18 6.52
N ASP A 222 4.57 6.81 7.68
CA ASP A 222 5.35 8.00 8.01
C ASP A 222 6.84 7.70 8.16
N ASN A 223 7.20 6.43 8.42
CA ASN A 223 8.58 5.96 8.42
C ASN A 223 9.27 6.03 7.04
N LEU A 224 8.51 6.10 5.94
CA LEU A 224 9.06 6.27 4.59
C LEU A 224 9.46 7.72 4.28
N LEU A 225 9.04 8.68 5.11
CA LEU A 225 9.36 10.10 4.94
C LEU A 225 10.69 10.50 5.59
N ASN A 226 11.25 9.63 6.44
CA ASN A 226 12.51 9.82 7.14
C ASN A 226 13.65 9.12 6.43
#